data_952cbdadf6ace4543040e758f875f019
#
_entry.id   952cbdadf6ace4543040e758f875f019
#
_cell.length_a   1.000
_cell.length_b   1.000
_cell.length_c   1.000
_cell.angle_alpha   90.00
_cell.angle_beta   90.00
_cell.angle_gamma   90.00
#
_symmetry.space_group_name_H-M   'P 1'
#
loop_
_entity.id
_entity.type
_entity.pdbx_description
1 polymer ?
#
loop_
_entity_poly.entity_id
_entity_poly.type
_entity_poly.pdbx_seq_one_letter_code
_entity_poly.pdbx_strand_id
1 'polypeptide(L)'
;MPKKPAQPLDLDRLRQDIVFSDTLLCHPLTFHITWGLFSPKAVYEGTRLLLDHLEVRPDERAIDLGCGYGPLGLAIAKSAPHGRCLMVDKDFVAVEYANANARRNGVLNAQAMLSDGLRHVPPQTFTLAVTN
;
A
#
# COMPACT_ATOMS: atom_id res chain seq x y z
N MET A 1 -7.14 -31.15 -31.52
CA MET A 1 -7.23 -29.70 -31.76
C MET A 1 -5.85 -29.08 -31.70
N PRO A 2 -5.41 -28.31 -32.67
CA PRO A 2 -4.13 -27.65 -32.56
C PRO A 2 -4.18 -26.63 -31.43
N LYS A 3 -3.19 -26.68 -30.52
CA LYS A 3 -3.01 -25.66 -29.47
C LYS A 3 -2.75 -24.33 -30.15
N LYS A 4 -3.56 -23.32 -29.84
CA LYS A 4 -3.31 -21.94 -30.24
C LYS A 4 -1.86 -21.57 -29.86
N PRO A 5 -1.05 -21.03 -30.78
CA PRO A 5 0.29 -20.62 -30.41
C PRO A 5 0.22 -19.62 -29.25
N ALA A 6 1.08 -19.81 -28.26
CA ALA A 6 1.18 -18.86 -27.16
C ALA A 6 1.49 -17.48 -27.73
N GLN A 7 0.66 -16.49 -27.43
CA GLN A 7 0.95 -15.12 -27.83
C GLN A 7 2.26 -14.69 -27.17
N PRO A 8 3.14 -14.01 -27.91
CA PRO A 8 4.37 -13.48 -27.32
C PRO A 8 4.03 -12.57 -26.13
N LEU A 9 4.81 -12.70 -25.07
CA LEU A 9 4.64 -11.89 -23.87
C LEU A 9 4.89 -10.42 -24.25
N ASP A 10 3.86 -9.61 -24.14
CA ASP A 10 3.96 -8.18 -24.35
C ASP A 10 4.53 -7.54 -23.06
N LEU A 11 5.85 -7.39 -23.01
CA LEU A 11 6.57 -6.83 -21.87
C LEU A 11 6.20 -5.37 -21.62
N ASP A 12 5.85 -4.62 -22.65
CA ASP A 12 5.46 -3.22 -22.50
C ASP A 12 4.10 -3.11 -21.82
N ARG A 13 3.19 -4.00 -22.14
CA ARG A 13 1.90 -4.11 -21.45
C ARG A 13 2.04 -4.53 -19.99
N LEU A 14 3.02 -5.38 -19.67
CA LEU A 14 3.30 -5.81 -18.29
C LEU A 14 3.97 -4.71 -17.47
N ARG A 15 4.56 -3.71 -18.08
CA ARG A 15 5.19 -2.57 -17.44
C ARG A 15 4.26 -1.37 -17.24
N GLN A 16 3.07 -1.39 -17.84
CA GLN A 16 2.11 -0.31 -17.68
C GLN A 16 1.54 -0.30 -16.28
N ASP A 17 1.44 0.89 -15.71
CA ASP A 17 0.74 1.10 -14.45
C ASP A 17 -0.76 0.80 -14.63
N ILE A 18 -1.29 0.07 -13.68
CA ILE A 18 -2.73 -0.12 -13.52
C ILE A 18 -3.18 0.94 -12.52
N VAL A 19 -4.21 1.70 -12.87
CA VAL A 19 -4.72 2.78 -12.04
C VAL A 19 -6.16 2.47 -11.63
N PHE A 20 -6.44 2.57 -10.35
CA PHE A 20 -7.80 2.49 -9.83
C PHE A 20 -8.00 3.40 -8.63
N SER A 21 -9.24 3.75 -8.34
CA SER A 21 -9.60 4.58 -7.18
C SER A 21 -10.53 3.81 -6.26
N ASP A 22 -10.40 4.07 -4.97
CA ASP A 22 -11.23 3.49 -3.94
C ASP A 22 -11.38 4.44 -2.76
N THR A 23 -12.42 4.24 -1.95
CA THR A 23 -12.63 5.01 -0.72
C THR A 23 -12.33 4.12 0.48
N LEU A 24 -11.33 4.48 1.27
CA LEU A 24 -10.87 3.75 2.44
C LEU A 24 -10.95 4.66 3.67
N LEU A 25 -11.57 4.22 4.75
CA LEU A 25 -11.80 5.04 5.96
C LEU A 25 -12.40 6.43 5.63
N CYS A 26 -13.36 6.48 4.71
CA CYS A 26 -13.97 7.70 4.19
C CYS A 26 -13.04 8.62 3.40
N HIS A 27 -11.84 8.17 3.04
CA HIS A 27 -10.90 8.92 2.22
C HIS A 27 -10.85 8.37 0.79
N PRO A 28 -11.13 9.19 -0.24
CA PRO A 28 -10.92 8.81 -1.62
C PRO A 28 -9.42 8.76 -1.92
N LEU A 29 -8.96 7.64 -2.45
CA LEU A 29 -7.55 7.39 -2.77
C LEU A 29 -7.45 6.82 -4.19
N THR A 30 -6.46 7.28 -4.93
CA THR A 30 -6.12 6.75 -6.25
C THR A 30 -4.80 6.00 -6.16
N PHE A 31 -4.80 4.75 -6.61
CA PHE A 31 -3.63 3.89 -6.55
C PHE A 31 -3.10 3.60 -7.95
N HIS A 32 -1.79 3.70 -8.09
CA HIS A 32 -1.04 3.12 -9.18
C HIS A 32 -0.37 1.85 -8.70
N ILE A 33 -0.50 0.79 -9.48
CA ILE A 33 0.10 -0.51 -9.18
C ILE A 33 0.68 -1.10 -10.47
N THR A 34 1.45 -2.18 -10.33
CA THR A 34 1.98 -2.94 -11.46
C THR A 34 1.74 -4.42 -11.26
N TRP A 35 1.99 -5.20 -12.31
CA TRP A 35 1.92 -6.65 -12.24
C TRP A 35 2.88 -7.20 -11.18
N GLY A 36 2.41 -8.18 -10.42
CA GLY A 36 3.16 -8.78 -9.32
C GLY A 36 2.85 -8.19 -7.94
N LEU A 37 2.15 -7.04 -7.86
CA LEU A 37 1.56 -6.56 -6.64
C LEU A 37 0.16 -7.14 -6.44
N PHE A 38 -0.25 -7.34 -5.18
CA PHE A 38 -1.53 -7.93 -4.85
C PHE A 38 -2.72 -7.08 -5.33
N SER A 39 -3.78 -7.74 -5.78
CA SER A 39 -5.06 -7.13 -6.17
C SER A 39 -4.93 -6.00 -7.19
N PRO A 40 -4.62 -6.31 -8.45
CA PRO A 40 -4.28 -5.32 -9.48
C PRO A 40 -5.44 -4.44 -9.95
N LYS A 41 -6.67 -4.60 -9.46
CA LYS A 41 -7.84 -3.81 -9.91
C LYS A 41 -8.71 -3.26 -8.79
N ALA A 42 -8.44 -3.64 -7.55
CA ALA A 42 -9.21 -3.19 -6.39
C ALA A 42 -8.40 -3.44 -5.11
N VAL A 43 -8.74 -2.74 -4.05
CA VAL A 43 -8.19 -3.03 -2.73
C VAL A 43 -8.62 -4.42 -2.28
N TYR A 44 -7.67 -5.20 -1.78
CA TYR A 44 -7.90 -6.55 -1.31
C TYR A 44 -8.97 -6.59 -0.20
N GLU A 45 -9.87 -7.57 -0.27
CA GLU A 45 -10.99 -7.71 0.67
C GLU A 45 -10.54 -7.78 2.13
N GLY A 46 -9.44 -8.46 2.42
CA GLY A 46 -8.86 -8.54 3.76
C GLY A 46 -8.43 -7.18 4.30
N THR A 47 -7.90 -6.30 3.45
CA THR A 47 -7.58 -4.92 3.82
C THR A 47 -8.84 -4.13 4.15
N ARG A 48 -9.90 -4.27 3.38
CA ARG A 48 -11.20 -3.63 3.66
C ARG A 48 -11.77 -4.10 4.99
N LEU A 49 -11.80 -5.40 5.21
CA LEU A 49 -12.30 -5.98 6.46
C LEU A 49 -11.52 -5.48 7.66
N LEU A 50 -10.19 -5.40 7.55
CA LEU A 50 -9.34 -4.86 8.59
C LEU A 50 -9.67 -3.38 8.86
N LEU A 51 -9.79 -2.56 7.83
CA LEU A 51 -10.13 -1.15 7.96
C LEU A 51 -11.51 -0.92 8.56
N ASP A 52 -12.49 -1.76 8.25
CA ASP A 52 -13.85 -1.67 8.79
C ASP A 52 -13.91 -1.90 10.31
N HIS A 53 -12.90 -2.58 10.87
CA HIS A 53 -12.80 -2.88 12.30
C HIS A 53 -11.72 -2.07 13.02
N LEU A 54 -11.05 -1.18 12.32
CA LEU A 54 -9.92 -0.42 12.85
C LEU A 54 -10.37 0.98 13.30
N GLU A 55 -10.10 1.31 14.54
CA GLU A 55 -10.17 2.70 15.02
C GLU A 55 -8.79 3.35 14.90
N VAL A 56 -8.74 4.48 14.20
CA VAL A 56 -7.52 5.26 14.04
C VAL A 56 -7.68 6.60 14.74
N ARG A 57 -6.83 6.86 15.74
CA ARG A 57 -6.80 8.14 16.44
C ARG A 57 -6.09 9.20 15.59
N PRO A 58 -6.44 10.49 15.76
CA PRO A 58 -5.81 11.56 14.96
C PRO A 58 -4.30 11.70 15.16
N ASP A 59 -3.75 11.24 16.28
CA ASP A 59 -2.34 11.29 16.67
C ASP A 59 -1.61 9.95 16.53
N GLU A 60 -2.20 8.98 15.86
CA GLU A 60 -1.67 7.64 15.74
C GLU A 60 -0.26 7.63 15.11
N ARG A 61 0.63 6.87 15.70
CA ARG A 61 1.95 6.56 15.13
C ARG A 61 1.94 5.10 14.73
N ALA A 62 1.60 4.88 13.47
CA ALA A 62 1.34 3.56 12.93
C ALA A 62 2.54 2.99 12.19
N ILE A 63 2.62 1.66 12.17
CA ILE A 63 3.45 0.89 11.25
C ILE A 63 2.59 -0.10 10.49
N ASP A 64 2.77 -0.13 9.18
CA ASP A 64 2.14 -1.07 8.25
C ASP A 64 3.19 -2.07 7.77
N LEU A 65 3.11 -3.30 8.25
CA LEU A 65 4.03 -4.39 7.93
C LEU A 65 3.57 -5.14 6.69
N GLY A 66 4.42 -5.20 5.66
CA GLY A 66 4.06 -5.78 4.38
C GLY A 66 3.10 -4.86 3.60
N CYS A 67 3.47 -3.61 3.44
CA CYS A 67 2.56 -2.55 2.99
C CYS A 67 2.07 -2.68 1.54
N GLY A 68 2.76 -3.45 0.69
CA GLY A 68 2.46 -3.50 -0.73
C GLY A 68 2.53 -2.11 -1.36
N TYR A 69 1.52 -1.76 -2.14
CA TYR A 69 1.43 -0.45 -2.81
C TYR A 69 0.83 0.66 -1.92
N GLY A 70 0.53 0.37 -0.65
CA GLY A 70 0.23 1.34 0.39
C GLY A 70 -1.23 1.55 0.78
N PRO A 71 -2.22 0.71 0.43
CA PRO A 71 -3.62 1.04 0.69
C PRO A 71 -3.94 1.19 2.18
N LEU A 72 -3.46 0.29 3.02
CA LEU A 72 -3.72 0.31 4.45
C LEU A 72 -3.01 1.48 5.14
N GLY A 73 -1.71 1.63 4.90
CA GLY A 73 -0.90 2.69 5.51
C GLY A 73 -1.33 4.09 5.09
N LEU A 74 -1.72 4.29 3.83
CA LEU A 74 -2.20 5.59 3.34
C LEU A 74 -3.57 5.96 3.92
N ALA A 75 -4.48 5.01 4.04
CA ALA A 75 -5.77 5.23 4.70
C ALA A 75 -5.60 5.62 6.17
N ILE A 76 -4.71 4.92 6.89
CA ILE A 76 -4.38 5.24 8.28
C ILE A 76 -3.76 6.62 8.40
N ALA A 77 -2.78 6.96 7.57
CA ALA A 77 -2.12 8.26 7.61
C ALA A 77 -3.09 9.41 7.35
N LYS A 78 -4.02 9.25 6.42
CA LYS A 78 -5.10 10.23 6.18
C LYS A 78 -6.02 10.40 7.39
N SER A 79 -6.27 9.33 8.13
CA SER A 79 -7.11 9.35 9.33
C SER A 79 -6.36 9.85 10.58
N ALA A 80 -5.04 9.99 10.51
CA ALA A 80 -4.18 10.46 11.59
C ALA A 80 -3.44 11.75 11.20
N PRO A 81 -4.12 12.87 11.02
CA PRO A 81 -3.50 14.10 10.51
C PRO A 81 -2.44 14.70 11.45
N HIS A 82 -2.46 14.35 12.72
CA HIS A 82 -1.46 14.74 13.73
C HIS A 82 -0.48 13.61 14.07
N GLY A 83 -0.58 12.51 13.35
CA GLY A 83 0.27 11.33 13.50
C GLY A 83 1.08 11.04 12.23
N ARG A 84 1.45 9.79 12.09
CA ARG A 84 2.20 9.31 10.93
C ARG A 84 2.01 7.81 10.73
N CYS A 85 2.31 7.33 9.54
CA CYS A 85 2.42 5.90 9.25
C CYS A 85 3.74 5.58 8.57
N LEU A 86 4.51 4.69 9.15
CA LEU A 86 5.66 4.05 8.50
C LEU A 86 5.17 2.79 7.81
N MET A 87 5.36 2.71 6.50
CA MET A 87 5.04 1.53 5.70
C MET A 87 6.33 0.77 5.41
N VAL A 88 6.33 -0.53 5.60
CA VAL A 88 7.52 -1.36 5.32
C VAL A 88 7.14 -2.58 4.47
N ASP A 89 8.04 -2.92 3.56
CA ASP A 89 7.93 -4.11 2.73
C ASP A 89 9.33 -4.62 2.38
N LYS A 90 9.46 -5.91 2.14
CA LYS A 90 10.70 -6.52 1.65
C LYS A 90 10.86 -6.38 0.13
N ASP A 91 9.79 -6.04 -0.58
CA ASP A 91 9.77 -5.86 -2.02
C ASP A 91 10.07 -4.39 -2.37
N PHE A 92 11.18 -4.16 -3.06
CA PHE A 92 11.57 -2.83 -3.51
C PHE A 92 10.52 -2.16 -4.41
N VAL A 93 9.88 -2.92 -5.28
CA VAL A 93 8.81 -2.40 -6.17
C VAL A 93 7.60 -1.93 -5.35
N ALA A 94 7.20 -2.69 -4.33
CA ALA A 94 6.13 -2.30 -3.42
C ALA A 94 6.45 -0.96 -2.73
N VAL A 95 7.66 -0.81 -2.20
CA VAL A 95 8.11 0.42 -1.53
C VAL A 95 8.07 1.63 -2.47
N GLU A 96 8.53 1.47 -3.72
CA GLU A 96 8.46 2.54 -4.72
C GLU A 96 7.02 2.96 -5.02
N TYR A 97 6.13 1.99 -5.22
CA TYR A 97 4.72 2.28 -5.49
C TYR A 97 4.01 2.88 -4.28
N ALA A 98 4.28 2.41 -3.07
CA ALA A 98 3.71 2.98 -1.85
C ALA A 98 4.11 4.46 -1.68
N ASN A 99 5.39 4.80 -1.86
CA ASN A 99 5.86 6.19 -1.80
C ASN A 99 5.27 7.05 -2.93
N ALA A 100 5.18 6.52 -4.14
CA ALA A 100 4.57 7.23 -5.26
C ALA A 100 3.07 7.48 -5.02
N ASN A 101 2.35 6.50 -4.50
CA ASN A 101 0.94 6.64 -4.14
C ASN A 101 0.73 7.64 -2.99
N ALA A 102 1.62 7.69 -2.01
CA ALA A 102 1.61 8.72 -0.98
C ALA A 102 1.68 10.12 -1.59
N ARG A 103 2.64 10.35 -2.49
CA ARG A 103 2.79 11.64 -3.20
C ARG A 103 1.57 11.99 -4.05
N ARG A 104 1.05 11.03 -4.83
CA ARG A 104 -0.11 11.25 -5.71
C ARG A 104 -1.39 11.61 -4.94
N ASN A 105 -1.54 11.09 -3.74
CA ASN A 105 -2.69 11.37 -2.89
C ASN A 105 -2.46 12.53 -1.90
N GLY A 106 -1.33 13.23 -1.98
CA GLY A 106 -1.01 14.32 -1.07
C GLY A 106 -0.85 13.89 0.38
N VAL A 107 -0.47 12.64 0.64
CA VAL A 107 -0.24 12.10 1.97
C VAL A 107 1.19 12.40 2.39
N LEU A 108 1.37 13.39 3.26
CA LEU A 108 2.69 13.88 3.66
C LEU A 108 3.24 13.18 4.91
N ASN A 109 2.40 12.50 5.66
CA ASN A 109 2.72 11.83 6.93
C ASN A 109 2.81 10.31 6.80
N ALA A 110 3.04 9.80 5.60
CA ALA A 110 3.33 8.40 5.32
C ALA A 110 4.60 8.27 4.51
N GLN A 111 5.40 7.29 4.86
CA GLN A 111 6.64 6.96 4.16
C GLN A 111 6.81 5.45 4.13
N ALA A 112 7.22 4.91 2.99
CA ALA A 112 7.58 3.51 2.84
C ALA A 112 9.09 3.33 2.83
N MET A 113 9.57 2.27 3.47
CA MET A 113 10.96 1.87 3.46
C MET A 113 11.11 0.36 3.26
N LEU A 114 12.24 -0.03 2.67
CA LEU A 114 12.59 -1.42 2.49
C LEU A 114 12.99 -2.04 3.83
N SER A 115 12.32 -3.11 4.23
CA SER A 115 12.64 -3.85 5.44
C SER A 115 12.11 -5.28 5.37
N ASP A 116 12.92 -6.24 5.82
CA ASP A 116 12.46 -7.59 6.10
C ASP A 116 11.83 -7.61 7.51
N GLY A 117 10.50 -7.50 7.56
CA GLY A 117 9.78 -7.28 8.81
C GLY A 117 10.27 -6.00 9.50
N LEU A 118 10.61 -6.08 10.77
CA LEU A 118 11.12 -4.96 11.57
C LEU A 118 12.65 -4.81 11.55
N ARG A 119 13.36 -5.66 10.82
CA ARG A 119 14.83 -5.77 10.89
C ARG A 119 15.55 -4.45 10.61
N HIS A 120 15.04 -3.63 9.71
CA HIS A 120 15.65 -2.36 9.30
C HIS A 120 14.93 -1.13 9.85
N VAL A 121 13.87 -1.34 10.64
CA VAL A 121 13.12 -0.24 11.26
C VAL A 121 13.91 0.29 12.44
N PRO A 122 14.24 1.61 12.45
CA PRO A 122 14.90 2.21 13.60
C PRO A 122 14.05 2.08 14.87
N PRO A 123 14.68 1.90 16.05
CA PRO A 123 13.96 1.85 17.30
C PRO A 123 13.12 3.10 17.52
N GLN A 124 11.82 2.92 17.70
CA GLN A 124 10.86 3.99 17.97
C GLN A 124 9.59 3.41 18.56
N THR A 125 8.75 4.26 19.10
CA THR A 125 7.46 3.86 19.68
C THR A 125 6.36 3.99 18.63
N PHE A 126 5.63 2.91 18.41
CA PHE A 126 4.39 2.88 17.63
C PHE A 126 3.19 2.73 18.56
N THR A 127 2.09 3.36 18.21
CA THR A 127 0.81 3.23 18.93
C THR A 127 -0.13 2.25 18.24
N LEU A 128 0.10 1.96 16.96
CA LEU A 128 -0.67 1.04 16.15
C LEU A 128 0.26 0.27 15.21
N ALA A 129 0.14 -1.04 15.20
CA ALA A 129 0.80 -1.90 14.22
C ALA A 129 -0.25 -2.70 13.46
N VAL A 130 -0.18 -2.68 12.14
CA VAL A 130 -1.09 -3.40 11.26
C VAL A 130 -0.31 -4.25 10.27
N THR A 131 -0.92 -5.36 9.87
CA THR A 131 -0.40 -6.23 8.83
C THR A 131 -1.55 -6.99 8.18
N ASN A 132 -1.40 -7.24 6.90
CA ASN A 132 -2.38 -8.01 6.14
C ASN A 132 -1.70 -8.97 5.15
#